data_03f642c1d1e3d0b07a5c8bd913edb05e
#
_entry.id   03f642c1d1e3d0b07a5c8bd913edb05e
#
_cell.length_a   1.000
_cell.length_b   1.000
_cell.length_c   1.000
_cell.angle_alpha   90.00
_cell.angle_beta   90.00
_cell.angle_gamma   90.00
#
_symmetry.space_group_name_H-M   'P 1'
#
loop_
_entity.id
_entity.type
_entity.pdbx_description
1 polymer ?
#
loop_
_entity_poly.entity_id
_entity_poly.type
_entity_poly.pdbx_seq_one_letter_code
_entity_poly.pdbx_strand_id
1 'polypeptide(L)'
;AAAESDFGYWAPNVQKVKNGLYRMYYSIVVPGYLDGGTGATAWSERAFIGMMENSNPANNSDWVDKGYVVTNASDKGLNFNIPSTQYDNCYYKWNAIDPSYIITPENTHWLIYGSWHSGIVAMELNVETGMPKQDLGVPWAEGSAPAEYGQLIATRDINNRWQASEGPEIIYNAETGYYYLFVAYDALDIPYNTRVCRSKSIT
;
A
#
# COMPACT_ATOMS: atom_id res chain seq x y z
N ALA A 1 3.64 22.11 -10.30
CA ALA A 1 4.05 20.90 -9.58
C ALA A 1 3.89 21.18 -8.08
N ALA A 2 3.36 20.23 -7.31
CA ALA A 2 3.32 20.34 -5.85
C ALA A 2 4.75 20.42 -5.32
N ALA A 3 4.97 21.22 -4.29
CA ALA A 3 6.25 21.21 -3.60
C ALA A 3 6.38 19.89 -2.82
N GLU A 4 7.59 19.39 -2.62
CA GLU A 4 7.84 18.19 -1.82
C GLU A 4 7.28 18.28 -0.39
N SER A 5 7.23 19.49 0.15
CA SER A 5 6.60 19.81 1.44
C SER A 5 5.11 19.50 1.51
N ASP A 6 4.45 19.35 0.36
CA ASP A 6 3.02 19.07 0.29
C ASP A 6 2.73 17.57 0.27
N PHE A 7 3.77 16.72 0.18
CA PHE A 7 3.62 15.28 0.19
C PHE A 7 3.30 14.76 1.59
N GLY A 8 2.36 13.82 1.68
CA GLY A 8 2.11 13.07 2.90
C GLY A 8 3.02 11.84 2.98
N TYR A 9 3.75 11.69 4.08
CA TYR A 9 4.55 10.51 4.40
C TYR A 9 3.87 9.77 5.55
N TRP A 10 3.31 8.58 5.28
CA TRP A 10 2.43 7.92 6.23
C TRP A 10 2.77 6.45 6.43
N ALA A 11 2.21 5.90 7.52
CA ALA A 11 2.11 4.48 7.81
C ALA A 11 3.41 3.68 7.60
N PRO A 12 4.54 4.06 8.22
CA PRO A 12 5.75 3.28 8.11
C PRO A 12 5.60 1.94 8.84
N ASN A 13 6.02 0.85 8.19
CA ASN A 13 6.11 -0.48 8.78
C ASN A 13 7.54 -1.01 8.63
N VAL A 14 8.16 -1.39 9.74
CA VAL A 14 9.57 -1.80 9.79
C VAL A 14 9.68 -3.22 10.27
N GLN A 15 10.41 -4.06 9.54
CA GLN A 15 10.72 -5.43 9.93
C GLN A 15 12.22 -5.69 9.86
N LYS A 16 12.71 -6.50 10.79
CA LYS A 16 14.05 -7.07 10.71
C LYS A 16 14.06 -8.24 9.73
N VAL A 17 14.79 -8.10 8.64
CA VAL A 17 14.92 -9.15 7.61
C VAL A 17 15.93 -10.20 8.02
N LYS A 18 17.10 -9.73 8.45
CA LYS A 18 18.22 -10.56 8.95
C LYS A 18 19.14 -9.70 9.82
N ASN A 19 20.19 -10.29 10.37
CA ASN A 19 21.17 -9.51 11.11
C ASN A 19 21.82 -8.45 10.22
N GLY A 20 21.75 -7.20 10.66
CA GLY A 20 22.27 -6.04 9.91
C GLY A 20 21.42 -5.64 8.71
N LEU A 21 20.15 -6.08 8.64
CA LEU A 21 19.22 -5.61 7.60
C LEU A 21 17.81 -5.45 8.15
N TYR A 22 17.31 -4.23 8.11
CA TYR A 22 15.92 -3.86 8.37
C TYR A 22 15.34 -3.24 7.12
N ARG A 23 14.08 -3.54 6.81
CA ARG A 23 13.30 -2.91 5.75
C ARG A 23 12.15 -2.14 6.32
N MET A 24 11.95 -0.94 5.81
CA MET A 24 10.81 -0.10 6.08
C MET A 24 10.04 0.13 4.77
N TYR A 25 8.75 -0.14 4.82
CA TYR A 25 7.83 0.29 3.78
C TYR A 25 7.00 1.45 4.31
N TYR A 26 6.71 2.44 3.47
CA TYR A 26 6.00 3.65 3.87
C TYR A 26 5.19 4.20 2.70
N SER A 27 4.15 4.94 3.01
CA SER A 27 3.30 5.57 1.99
C SER A 27 3.79 6.96 1.68
N ILE A 28 3.75 7.33 0.39
CA ILE A 28 3.87 8.70 -0.09
C ILE A 28 2.58 9.03 -0.80
N VAL A 29 1.88 10.06 -0.31
CA VAL A 29 0.66 10.57 -0.92
C VAL A 29 0.91 11.94 -1.51
N VAL A 30 0.60 12.09 -2.79
CA VAL A 30 0.84 13.32 -3.55
C VAL A 30 -0.51 13.97 -3.85
N PRO A 31 -0.84 15.09 -3.18
CA PRO A 31 -2.12 15.76 -3.35
C PRO A 31 -2.25 16.45 -4.71
N GLY A 32 -3.48 16.62 -5.16
CA GLY A 32 -3.82 17.54 -6.25
C GLY A 32 -3.61 17.02 -7.66
N TYR A 33 -3.48 15.70 -7.86
CA TYR A 33 -3.19 15.13 -9.19
C TYR A 33 -4.33 14.30 -9.79
N LEU A 34 -5.46 14.23 -9.14
CA LEU A 34 -6.70 13.76 -9.73
C LEU A 34 -7.71 14.92 -9.78
N ASP A 35 -8.41 15.07 -10.89
CA ASP A 35 -9.43 16.10 -11.13
C ASP A 35 -8.97 17.56 -10.94
N GLY A 36 -7.67 17.83 -10.90
CA GLY A 36 -7.18 19.15 -10.53
C GLY A 36 -7.63 19.60 -9.14
N GLY A 37 -8.03 18.65 -8.31
CA GLY A 37 -8.54 18.89 -6.97
C GLY A 37 -7.49 19.55 -6.08
N THR A 38 -7.97 20.44 -5.22
CA THR A 38 -7.18 21.12 -4.21
C THR A 38 -7.76 20.81 -2.84
N GLY A 39 -6.91 20.62 -1.84
CA GLY A 39 -7.36 20.40 -0.47
C GLY A 39 -7.57 18.93 -0.09
N ALA A 40 -8.37 18.68 0.93
CA ALA A 40 -8.47 17.38 1.59
C ALA A 40 -9.03 16.24 0.72
N THR A 41 -9.65 16.53 -0.40
CA THR A 41 -10.21 15.52 -1.32
C THR A 41 -9.25 15.09 -2.41
N ALA A 42 -8.13 15.77 -2.57
CA ALA A 42 -7.18 15.55 -3.66
C ALA A 42 -6.04 14.60 -3.31
N TRP A 43 -5.85 14.26 -2.06
CA TRP A 43 -4.65 13.59 -1.56
C TRP A 43 -4.75 12.06 -1.47
N SER A 44 -5.94 11.49 -1.61
CA SER A 44 -6.13 10.04 -1.60
C SER A 44 -5.91 9.38 -2.96
N GLU A 45 -5.53 10.13 -3.96
CA GLU A 45 -5.72 9.74 -5.36
C GLU A 45 -4.44 9.36 -6.07
N ARG A 46 -3.30 9.83 -5.60
CA ARG A 46 -2.00 9.42 -6.10
C ARG A 46 -1.09 9.03 -4.96
N ALA A 47 -0.84 7.75 -4.85
CA ALA A 47 -0.04 7.21 -3.78
C ALA A 47 1.03 6.25 -4.30
N PHE A 48 2.09 6.15 -3.51
CA PHE A 48 3.21 5.24 -3.72
C PHE A 48 3.53 4.58 -2.39
N ILE A 49 3.92 3.31 -2.45
CA ILE A 49 4.63 2.68 -1.35
C ILE A 49 6.10 2.67 -1.71
N GLY A 50 6.90 3.34 -0.89
CA GLY A 50 8.36 3.33 -0.98
C GLY A 50 8.99 2.33 -0.03
N MET A 51 10.26 2.03 -0.24
CA MET A 51 11.05 1.15 0.61
C MET A 51 12.37 1.79 0.97
N MET A 52 12.76 1.65 2.24
CA MET A 52 14.09 1.98 2.74
C MET A 52 14.73 0.78 3.43
N GLU A 53 16.05 0.73 3.43
CA GLU A 53 16.83 -0.25 4.17
C GLU A 53 17.80 0.42 5.12
N ASN A 54 18.04 -0.23 6.27
CA ASN A 54 18.99 0.22 7.28
C ASN A 54 19.63 -0.99 7.95
N SER A 55 20.91 -0.87 8.33
CA SER A 55 21.62 -1.89 9.11
C SER A 55 21.43 -1.74 10.63
N ASN A 56 21.08 -0.52 11.08
CA ASN A 56 20.84 -0.18 12.48
C ASN A 56 19.70 0.85 12.60
N PRO A 57 18.45 0.44 12.80
CA PRO A 57 17.30 1.33 12.77
C PRO A 57 17.27 2.36 13.91
N ALA A 58 18.12 2.21 14.93
CA ALA A 58 18.31 3.23 15.96
C ALA A 58 19.05 4.47 15.45
N ASN A 59 19.70 4.38 14.28
CA ASN A 59 20.40 5.49 13.66
C ASN A 59 19.60 6.01 12.46
N ASN A 60 18.95 7.14 12.63
CA ASN A 60 18.06 7.73 11.62
C ASN A 60 18.78 8.16 10.32
N SER A 61 20.09 8.44 10.39
CA SER A 61 20.84 8.89 9.21
C SER A 61 21.20 7.76 8.23
N ASP A 62 21.03 6.51 8.61
CA ASP A 62 21.52 5.36 7.84
C ASP A 62 20.41 4.69 7.00
N TRP A 63 19.24 5.27 6.94
CA TRP A 63 18.16 4.80 6.04
C TRP A 63 18.51 5.14 4.60
N VAL A 64 18.58 4.11 3.76
CA VAL A 64 18.88 4.22 2.33
C VAL A 64 17.59 3.99 1.56
N ASP A 65 17.17 4.99 0.79
CA ASP A 65 16.02 4.90 -0.10
C ASP A 65 16.31 3.91 -1.24
N LYS A 66 15.38 3.01 -1.48
CA LYS A 66 15.42 1.99 -2.54
C LYS A 66 14.42 2.25 -3.65
N GLY A 67 13.71 3.38 -3.57
CA GLY A 67 12.70 3.78 -4.52
C GLY A 67 11.31 3.25 -4.21
N TYR A 68 10.39 3.44 -5.14
CA TYR A 68 9.01 2.99 -4.97
C TYR A 68 8.87 1.49 -5.28
N VAL A 69 7.93 0.87 -4.59
CA VAL A 69 7.62 -0.56 -4.68
C VAL A 69 6.37 -0.79 -5.54
N VAL A 70 5.34 -0.01 -5.27
CA VAL A 70 4.08 -0.04 -5.99
C VAL A 70 3.43 1.34 -5.97
N THR A 71 2.67 1.66 -7.00
CA THR A 71 1.90 2.90 -7.10
C THR A 71 0.48 2.59 -7.57
N ASN A 72 -0.45 3.45 -7.21
CA ASN A 72 -1.80 3.45 -7.79
C ASN A 72 -1.92 4.43 -8.97
N ALA A 73 -0.84 5.11 -9.35
CA ALA A 73 -0.83 6.10 -10.40
C ALA A 73 -0.18 5.56 -11.69
N SER A 74 -0.55 6.12 -12.83
CA SER A 74 0.21 5.93 -14.04
C SER A 74 1.50 6.76 -14.01
N ASP A 75 2.56 6.28 -14.62
CA ASP A 75 3.83 6.98 -14.75
C ASP A 75 3.84 8.08 -15.84
N LYS A 76 2.70 8.62 -16.20
CA LYS A 76 2.63 9.71 -17.19
C LYS A 76 3.18 11.06 -16.66
N GLY A 77 3.73 11.06 -15.47
CA GLY A 77 4.33 12.23 -14.84
C GLY A 77 3.36 13.02 -13.97
N LEU A 78 3.92 14.01 -13.27
CA LEU A 78 3.22 14.76 -12.23
C LEU A 78 2.10 15.68 -12.76
N ASN A 79 2.02 15.90 -14.05
CA ASN A 79 0.99 16.77 -14.67
C ASN A 79 -0.16 15.97 -15.29
N PHE A 80 -0.21 14.66 -15.05
CA PHE A 80 -1.25 13.82 -15.60
C PHE A 80 -2.43 13.77 -14.63
N ASN A 81 -3.57 14.24 -15.09
CA ASN A 81 -4.84 14.19 -14.36
C ASN A 81 -5.82 13.28 -15.08
N ILE A 82 -6.58 12.52 -14.32
CA ILE A 82 -7.69 11.70 -14.80
C ILE A 82 -8.99 12.31 -14.26
N PRO A 83 -9.97 12.60 -15.11
CA PRO A 83 -11.28 13.02 -14.63
C PRO A 83 -11.91 11.95 -13.73
N SER A 84 -12.63 12.36 -12.70
CA SER A 84 -13.30 11.45 -11.76
C SER A 84 -14.23 10.46 -12.45
N THR A 85 -14.85 10.85 -13.56
CA THR A 85 -15.69 10.00 -14.40
C THR A 85 -14.94 8.81 -15.03
N GLN A 86 -13.62 8.87 -15.11
CA GLN A 86 -12.76 7.82 -15.65
C GLN A 86 -11.98 7.07 -14.57
N TYR A 87 -12.08 7.50 -13.34
CA TYR A 87 -11.33 7.03 -12.20
C TYR A 87 -11.42 5.50 -12.01
N ASP A 88 -12.64 4.96 -12.06
CA ASP A 88 -12.89 3.54 -11.84
C ASP A 88 -12.43 2.64 -12.98
N ASN A 89 -12.21 3.19 -14.15
CA ASN A 89 -11.98 2.41 -15.36
C ASN A 89 -10.53 2.35 -15.78
N CYS A 90 -9.69 3.29 -15.35
CA CYS A 90 -8.40 3.42 -16.00
C CYS A 90 -7.26 3.88 -15.09
N TYR A 91 -7.45 4.00 -13.81
CA TYR A 91 -6.40 4.54 -12.98
C TYR A 91 -5.73 3.48 -12.10
N TYR A 92 -6.39 2.99 -11.11
CA TYR A 92 -5.87 1.94 -10.25
C TYR A 92 -7.02 1.18 -9.60
N LYS A 93 -6.76 -0.05 -9.20
CA LYS A 93 -7.76 -0.84 -8.49
C LYS A 93 -7.61 -0.73 -6.99
N TRP A 94 -6.38 -0.81 -6.50
CA TRP A 94 -6.07 -0.74 -5.07
C TRP A 94 -5.23 0.47 -4.75
N ASN A 95 -5.48 1.07 -3.61
CA ASN A 95 -4.74 2.24 -3.18
C ASN A 95 -3.38 1.83 -2.59
N ALA A 96 -2.30 2.39 -3.09
CA ALA A 96 -0.94 2.10 -2.63
C ALA A 96 -0.59 2.88 -1.36
N ILE A 97 -1.35 2.61 -0.29
CA ILE A 97 -1.26 3.24 1.03
C ILE A 97 -1.30 2.15 2.11
N ASP A 98 -0.82 2.47 3.29
CA ASP A 98 -0.87 1.67 4.50
C ASP A 98 -0.18 0.29 4.35
N PRO A 99 1.12 0.26 4.08
CA PRO A 99 1.84 -0.99 3.97
C PRO A 99 2.00 -1.69 5.32
N SER A 100 1.75 -3.00 5.35
CA SER A 100 2.15 -3.91 6.42
C SER A 100 3.03 -5.00 5.82
N TYR A 101 4.23 -5.14 6.32
CA TYR A 101 5.22 -6.08 5.82
C TYR A 101 5.37 -7.27 6.76
N ILE A 102 5.25 -8.48 6.21
CA ILE A 102 5.42 -9.70 6.98
C ILE A 102 6.42 -10.66 6.33
N ILE A 103 7.23 -11.29 7.17
CA ILE A 103 8.06 -12.44 6.82
C ILE A 103 7.41 -13.67 7.43
N THR A 104 7.04 -14.63 6.59
CA THR A 104 6.36 -15.85 7.04
C THR A 104 7.34 -16.84 7.67
N PRO A 105 6.86 -17.85 8.40
CA PRO A 105 7.72 -18.92 8.89
C PRO A 105 8.49 -19.67 7.80
N GLU A 106 7.94 -19.71 6.58
CA GLU A 106 8.55 -20.33 5.42
C GLU A 106 9.57 -19.41 4.73
N ASN A 107 9.86 -18.23 5.33
CA ASN A 107 10.73 -17.20 4.77
C ASN A 107 10.26 -16.66 3.42
N THR A 108 8.94 -16.61 3.19
CA THR A 108 8.36 -15.80 2.12
C THR A 108 8.05 -14.40 2.63
N HIS A 109 8.20 -13.41 1.79
CA HIS A 109 8.03 -12.00 2.14
C HIS A 109 6.79 -11.44 1.45
N TRP A 110 5.94 -10.75 2.20
CA TRP A 110 4.69 -10.21 1.70
C TRP A 110 4.48 -8.77 2.12
N LEU A 111 3.95 -7.98 1.20
CA LEU A 111 3.43 -6.65 1.43
C LEU A 111 1.91 -6.71 1.40
N ILE A 112 1.29 -6.33 2.52
CA ILE A 112 -0.14 -6.18 2.64
C ILE A 112 -0.42 -4.69 2.60
N TYR A 113 -1.33 -4.25 1.74
CA TYR A 113 -1.60 -2.81 1.61
C TYR A 113 -3.01 -2.56 1.09
N GLY A 114 -3.45 -1.32 1.18
CA GLY A 114 -4.74 -0.87 0.69
C GLY A 114 -5.45 0.06 1.66
N SER A 115 -6.16 1.01 1.11
CA SER A 115 -6.90 2.01 1.87
C SER A 115 -8.06 2.53 1.02
N TRP A 116 -9.27 2.41 1.51
CA TRP A 116 -10.52 2.90 0.94
C TRP A 116 -10.93 2.36 -0.43
N HIS A 117 -10.04 1.91 -1.28
CA HIS A 117 -10.35 1.50 -2.65
C HIS A 117 -10.29 -0.02 -2.80
N SER A 118 -11.44 -0.61 -3.06
CA SER A 118 -11.65 -2.02 -3.44
C SER A 118 -11.19 -3.08 -2.41
N GLY A 119 -10.50 -2.69 -1.35
CA GLY A 119 -10.11 -3.58 -0.27
C GLY A 119 -8.60 -3.65 -0.03
N ILE A 120 -8.18 -4.69 0.67
CA ILE A 120 -6.81 -4.96 1.10
C ILE A 120 -6.23 -6.10 0.28
N VAL A 121 -5.02 -5.93 -0.18
CA VAL A 121 -4.31 -6.91 -1.02
C VAL A 121 -3.02 -7.41 -0.39
N ALA A 122 -2.62 -8.60 -0.79
CA ALA A 122 -1.32 -9.19 -0.48
C ALA A 122 -0.49 -9.32 -1.77
N MET A 123 0.75 -8.85 -1.74
CA MET A 123 1.69 -8.94 -2.84
C MET A 123 2.97 -9.63 -2.37
N GLU A 124 3.36 -10.70 -3.05
CA GLU A 124 4.60 -11.39 -2.73
C GLU A 124 5.82 -10.57 -3.17
N LEU A 125 6.82 -10.50 -2.29
CA LEU A 125 8.06 -9.77 -2.52
C LEU A 125 9.22 -10.73 -2.75
N ASN A 126 10.18 -10.29 -3.52
CA ASN A 126 11.47 -10.95 -3.63
C ASN A 126 12.23 -10.82 -2.29
N VAL A 127 12.64 -11.92 -1.73
CA VAL A 127 13.29 -12.00 -0.40
C VAL A 127 14.58 -11.16 -0.35
N GLU A 128 15.39 -11.20 -1.40
CA GLU A 128 16.67 -10.51 -1.44
C GLU A 128 16.52 -9.00 -1.65
N THR A 129 15.65 -8.61 -2.57
CA THR A 129 15.52 -7.21 -2.97
C THR A 129 14.44 -6.44 -2.20
N GLY A 130 13.41 -7.13 -1.67
CA GLY A 130 12.24 -6.49 -1.08
C GLY A 130 11.27 -5.87 -2.09
N MET A 131 11.56 -6.00 -3.38
CA MET A 131 10.71 -5.51 -4.46
C MET A 131 9.64 -6.54 -4.84
N PRO A 132 8.58 -6.15 -5.55
CA PRO A 132 7.56 -7.08 -6.01
C PRO A 132 8.17 -8.25 -6.79
N LYS A 133 7.68 -9.44 -6.53
CA LYS A 133 8.04 -10.64 -7.30
C LYS A 133 7.31 -10.69 -8.64
N GLN A 134 6.12 -10.11 -8.68
CA GLN A 134 5.36 -9.89 -9.90
C GLN A 134 5.96 -8.74 -10.71
N ASP A 135 6.04 -8.89 -12.03
CA ASP A 135 6.34 -7.77 -12.92
C ASP A 135 5.13 -6.83 -12.94
N LEU A 136 5.33 -5.62 -12.46
CA LEU A 136 4.26 -4.62 -12.40
C LEU A 136 4.04 -3.90 -13.74
N GLY A 137 5.03 -3.93 -14.63
CA GLY A 137 4.95 -3.26 -15.93
C GLY A 137 4.63 -1.78 -15.80
N VAL A 138 3.84 -1.27 -16.73
CA VAL A 138 3.29 0.09 -16.68
C VAL A 138 1.98 0.05 -15.88
N PRO A 139 1.85 0.80 -14.78
CA PRO A 139 0.70 0.72 -13.88
C PRO A 139 -0.65 0.97 -14.57
N TRP A 140 -0.66 1.83 -15.57
CA TRP A 140 -1.84 2.12 -16.38
C TRP A 140 -1.45 2.64 -17.77
N ALA A 141 -2.17 2.18 -18.77
CA ALA A 141 -2.17 2.74 -20.13
C ALA A 141 -3.56 3.21 -20.51
N GLU A 142 -3.68 4.31 -21.25
CA GLU A 142 -4.96 4.87 -21.66
C GLU A 142 -5.83 3.82 -22.37
N GLY A 143 -7.08 3.68 -21.93
CA GLY A 143 -8.02 2.70 -22.46
C GLY A 143 -7.83 1.27 -21.96
N SER A 144 -6.86 1.01 -21.09
CA SER A 144 -6.69 -0.30 -20.46
C SER A 144 -7.54 -0.43 -19.18
N ALA A 145 -7.78 -1.67 -18.76
CA ALA A 145 -8.37 -1.94 -17.45
C ALA A 145 -7.39 -1.51 -16.33
N PRO A 146 -7.88 -1.16 -15.13
CA PRO A 146 -7.03 -0.90 -13.98
C PRO A 146 -6.09 -2.07 -13.71
N ALA A 147 -4.83 -1.77 -13.43
CA ALA A 147 -3.85 -2.79 -13.08
C ALA A 147 -4.16 -3.42 -11.71
N GLU A 148 -4.05 -4.73 -11.63
CA GLU A 148 -4.26 -5.52 -10.42
C GLU A 148 -2.92 -6.10 -9.95
N TYR A 149 -2.33 -5.51 -8.92
CA TYR A 149 -1.07 -5.94 -8.37
C TYR A 149 -1.26 -6.60 -7.02
N GLY A 150 -1.04 -7.89 -6.97
CA GLY A 150 -1.27 -8.71 -5.79
C GLY A 150 -2.64 -9.39 -5.81
N GLN A 151 -2.98 -10.01 -4.71
CA GLN A 151 -4.21 -10.77 -4.52
C GLN A 151 -5.09 -10.11 -3.46
N LEU A 152 -6.36 -9.90 -3.77
CA LEU A 152 -7.35 -9.40 -2.81
C LEU A 152 -7.52 -10.41 -1.66
N ILE A 153 -7.30 -9.97 -0.43
CA ILE A 153 -7.41 -10.81 0.77
C ILE A 153 -8.51 -10.37 1.74
N ALA A 154 -8.90 -9.10 1.69
CA ALA A 154 -10.01 -8.60 2.50
C ALA A 154 -10.75 -7.48 1.77
N THR A 155 -12.08 -7.50 1.86
CA THR A 155 -12.97 -6.47 1.32
C THR A 155 -14.25 -6.41 2.14
N ARG A 156 -14.83 -5.22 2.30
CA ARG A 156 -16.15 -5.06 2.92
C ARG A 156 -17.28 -5.40 1.95
N ASP A 157 -17.12 -5.01 0.69
CA ASP A 157 -18.06 -5.28 -0.38
C ASP A 157 -17.31 -5.34 -1.72
N ILE A 158 -17.26 -6.50 -2.32
CA ILE A 158 -16.54 -6.73 -3.57
C ILE A 158 -17.10 -5.91 -4.76
N ASN A 159 -18.36 -5.48 -4.67
CA ASN A 159 -19.02 -4.70 -5.71
C ASN A 159 -18.91 -3.19 -5.48
N ASN A 160 -18.34 -2.77 -4.36
CA ASN A 160 -18.18 -1.36 -4.02
C ASN A 160 -16.70 -0.99 -3.98
N ARG A 161 -16.31 -0.05 -4.84
CA ARG A 161 -14.97 0.47 -4.83
C ARG A 161 -14.66 1.29 -3.57
N TRP A 162 -15.60 2.11 -3.14
CA TRP A 162 -15.42 2.97 -1.98
C TRP A 162 -15.77 2.23 -0.70
N GLN A 163 -14.74 1.77 -0.02
CA GLN A 163 -14.87 1.00 1.22
C GLN A 163 -14.16 1.74 2.34
N ALA A 164 -14.86 2.08 3.39
CA ALA A 164 -14.25 2.64 4.58
C ALA A 164 -13.50 1.53 5.36
N SER A 165 -12.37 1.08 4.80
CA SER A 165 -11.45 0.11 5.41
C SER A 165 -10.02 0.46 5.01
N GLU A 166 -9.12 0.54 6.01
CA GLU A 166 -7.74 0.99 5.84
C GLU A 166 -6.83 0.45 6.95
N GLY A 167 -5.54 0.79 6.89
CA GLY A 167 -4.58 0.49 7.93
C GLY A 167 -4.44 -1.01 8.21
N PRO A 168 -4.21 -1.87 7.20
CA PRO A 168 -4.02 -3.28 7.46
C PRO A 168 -2.74 -3.51 8.26
N GLU A 169 -2.84 -4.36 9.27
CA GLU A 169 -1.67 -4.92 9.96
C GLU A 169 -1.82 -6.43 10.04
N ILE A 170 -0.83 -7.17 9.56
CA ILE A 170 -0.83 -8.63 9.56
C ILE A 170 0.25 -9.18 10.49
N ILE A 171 -0.13 -10.13 11.32
CA ILE A 171 0.79 -10.85 12.19
C ILE A 171 0.59 -12.36 12.07
N TYR A 172 1.64 -13.12 12.27
CA TYR A 172 1.59 -14.57 12.43
C TYR A 172 1.73 -14.95 13.89
N ASN A 173 0.82 -15.80 14.36
CA ASN A 173 0.90 -16.36 15.71
C ASN A 173 1.34 -17.83 15.62
N ALA A 174 2.55 -18.12 16.08
CA ALA A 174 3.15 -19.45 15.99
C ALA A 174 2.45 -20.51 16.88
N GLU A 175 1.82 -20.10 17.98
CA GLU A 175 1.11 -21.01 18.87
C GLU A 175 -0.16 -21.55 18.23
N THR A 176 -0.87 -20.69 17.48
CA THR A 176 -2.14 -21.06 16.83
C THR A 176 -1.93 -21.48 15.37
N GLY A 177 -0.81 -21.08 14.77
CA GLY A 177 -0.50 -21.27 13.36
C GLY A 177 -1.43 -20.48 12.43
N TYR A 178 -1.95 -19.33 12.89
CA TYR A 178 -2.81 -18.43 12.10
C TYR A 178 -2.13 -17.13 11.84
N TYR A 179 -2.41 -16.58 10.67
CA TYR A 179 -2.26 -15.17 10.36
C TYR A 179 -3.48 -14.42 10.86
N TYR A 180 -3.28 -13.28 11.50
CA TYR A 180 -4.32 -12.35 11.94
C TYR A 180 -4.16 -11.06 11.18
N LEU A 181 -5.19 -10.64 10.47
CA LEU A 181 -5.25 -9.37 9.78
C LEU A 181 -6.16 -8.42 10.55
N PHE A 182 -5.60 -7.31 11.00
CA PHE A 182 -6.31 -6.20 11.62
C PHE A 182 -6.54 -5.14 10.55
N VAL A 183 -7.75 -4.60 10.48
CA VAL A 183 -8.13 -3.56 9.52
C VAL A 183 -8.99 -2.54 10.24
N ALA A 184 -8.72 -1.28 10.04
CA ALA A 184 -9.56 -0.21 10.52
C ALA A 184 -10.81 -0.08 9.63
N TYR A 185 -11.97 0.06 10.26
CA TYR A 185 -13.26 0.24 9.58
C TYR A 185 -13.88 1.56 9.96
N ASP A 186 -14.61 2.12 9.01
CA ASP A 186 -15.32 3.39 9.04
C ASP A 186 -14.38 4.60 8.91
N ALA A 187 -14.80 5.80 9.24
CA ALA A 187 -14.03 7.01 9.04
C ALA A 187 -13.77 7.74 10.37
N LEU A 188 -12.89 8.72 10.34
CA LEU A 188 -12.51 9.47 11.56
C LEU A 188 -13.69 10.21 12.23
N ASP A 189 -14.73 10.53 11.48
CA ASP A 189 -15.95 11.20 11.91
C ASP A 189 -17.12 10.24 12.22
N ILE A 190 -16.93 8.94 12.02
CA ILE A 190 -17.87 7.86 12.36
C ILE A 190 -17.18 6.97 13.39
N PRO A 191 -17.88 6.10 14.15
CA PRO A 191 -17.21 5.21 15.10
C PRO A 191 -16.11 4.34 14.46
N TYR A 192 -14.92 4.89 14.39
CA TYR A 192 -13.73 4.25 13.83
C TYR A 192 -13.34 3.07 14.71
N ASN A 193 -13.23 1.89 14.13
CA ASN A 193 -13.02 0.67 14.89
C ASN A 193 -12.12 -0.31 14.17
N THR A 194 -11.46 -1.18 14.92
CA THR A 194 -10.61 -2.23 14.37
C THR A 194 -11.37 -3.53 14.25
N ARG A 195 -11.29 -4.14 13.10
CA ARG A 195 -11.77 -5.50 12.83
C ARG A 195 -10.58 -6.44 12.68
N VAL A 196 -10.80 -7.70 13.06
CA VAL A 196 -9.81 -8.76 12.92
C VAL A 196 -10.39 -9.96 12.21
N CYS A 197 -9.65 -10.49 11.28
CA CYS A 197 -9.90 -11.81 10.70
C CYS A 197 -8.65 -12.68 10.80
N ARG A 198 -8.81 -13.98 10.57
CA ARG A 198 -7.70 -14.94 10.62
C ARG A 198 -7.78 -15.97 9.51
N SER A 199 -6.62 -16.42 9.04
CA SER A 199 -6.48 -17.48 8.05
C SER A 199 -5.27 -18.35 8.35
N LYS A 200 -5.22 -19.56 7.78
CA LYS A 200 -4.03 -20.43 7.79
C LYS A 200 -3.02 -20.07 6.67
N SER A 201 -3.42 -19.23 5.72
CA SER A 201 -2.58 -18.73 4.64
C SER A 201 -2.73 -17.21 4.53
N ILE A 202 -1.78 -16.55 3.86
CA ILE A 202 -1.87 -15.11 3.55
C ILE A 202 -2.88 -14.86 2.44
N THR A 203 -2.97 -15.76 1.49
CA THR A 203 -3.85 -15.69 0.31
C THR A 203 -4.74 -16.91 0.21
#